data_412c0c9f7a9bc793ff96b2f27aa179cc
#
_entry.id   412c0c9f7a9bc793ff96b2f27aa179cc
#
_cell.length_a   1.000
_cell.length_b   1.000
_cell.length_c   1.000
_cell.angle_alpha   90.00
_cell.angle_beta   90.00
_cell.angle_gamma   90.00
#
_symmetry.space_group_name_H-M   'P 1'
#
loop_
_entity.id
_entity.type
_entity.pdbx_description
1 polymer ?
#
loop_
_entity_poly.entity_id
_entity_poly.type
_entity_poly.pdbx_seq_one_letter_code
_entity_poly.pdbx_strand_id
1 'polypeptide(L)'
;VKLPANNVIENFIMRTATLQDGKCDFDNLPKLKKFFCQSPFFSNFTFAKSTELEVLYATAPTAGIKLNADLGNKPNLKDVTFTNATLSKFAISNATGVKLKDSKAGAIAVEFDNIPAVQAAQYIANGAARSTVKSITLKNMEFTEDLLVKMINRLQTSGGTLKVKGELLTTAVNAALSAKGWTGAAL
;
A
#
# COMPACT_ATOMS: atom_id res chain seq x y z
N VAL A 1 -20.17 -12.46 5.92
CA VAL A 1 -21.19 -11.47 6.33
C VAL A 1 -21.42 -10.52 5.17
N LYS A 2 -22.62 -10.51 4.62
CA LYS A 2 -23.01 -9.54 3.61
C LYS A 2 -23.57 -8.32 4.33
N LEU A 3 -22.89 -7.21 4.25
CA LEU A 3 -23.35 -5.96 4.86
C LEU A 3 -24.35 -5.27 3.92
N PRO A 4 -25.45 -4.72 4.44
CA PRO A 4 -26.43 -4.04 3.61
C PRO A 4 -25.83 -2.78 2.96
N ALA A 5 -26.27 -2.48 1.73
CA ALA A 5 -25.75 -1.39 0.92
C ALA A 5 -25.92 0.03 1.54
N ASN A 6 -26.84 0.19 2.48
CA ASN A 6 -27.17 1.46 3.13
C ASN A 6 -26.73 1.49 4.59
N ASN A 7 -25.64 0.85 4.93
CA ASN A 7 -25.19 0.86 6.31
C ASN A 7 -24.57 2.22 6.69
N VAL A 8 -24.73 2.57 7.95
CA VAL A 8 -24.20 3.80 8.57
C VAL A 8 -22.97 3.52 9.43
N ILE A 9 -22.28 2.40 9.18
CA ILE A 9 -21.11 2.01 9.96
C ILE A 9 -19.97 2.97 9.68
N GLU A 10 -19.58 3.74 10.66
CA GLU A 10 -18.41 4.62 10.61
C GLU A 10 -17.15 3.97 11.18
N ASN A 11 -17.31 3.09 12.15
CA ASN A 11 -16.18 2.42 12.78
C ASN A 11 -16.40 0.91 12.76
N PHE A 12 -15.44 0.18 12.23
CA PHE A 12 -15.44 -1.27 12.23
C PHE A 12 -14.22 -1.79 13.00
N ILE A 13 -14.47 -2.47 14.12
CA ILE A 13 -13.41 -3.01 14.96
C ILE A 13 -13.62 -4.51 15.13
N MET A 14 -12.63 -5.29 14.72
CA MET A 14 -12.62 -6.73 14.87
C MET A 14 -11.30 -7.19 15.50
N ARG A 15 -11.36 -7.79 16.68
CA ARG A 15 -10.14 -8.14 17.44
C ARG A 15 -9.77 -9.61 17.39
N THR A 16 -10.71 -10.50 17.33
CA THR A 16 -10.47 -11.95 17.31
C THR A 16 -11.62 -12.65 16.62
N ALA A 17 -11.56 -12.80 15.32
CA ALA A 17 -12.57 -13.55 14.61
C ALA A 17 -11.92 -14.41 13.54
N THR A 18 -12.28 -15.68 13.51
CA THR A 18 -12.07 -16.57 12.40
C THR A 18 -13.12 -16.27 11.32
N LEU A 19 -12.91 -15.21 10.55
CA LEU A 19 -13.71 -15.00 9.33
C LEU A 19 -13.08 -15.82 8.20
N GLN A 20 -13.85 -16.68 7.60
CA GLN A 20 -13.42 -17.41 6.43
C GLN A 20 -13.33 -16.50 5.21
N ASP A 21 -12.37 -16.75 4.35
CA ASP A 21 -12.12 -15.98 3.13
C ASP A 21 -13.40 -15.81 2.29
N GLY A 22 -13.57 -14.64 1.70
CA GLY A 22 -14.69 -14.28 0.83
C GLY A 22 -16.04 -14.01 1.53
N LYS A 23 -16.08 -13.96 2.88
CA LYS A 23 -17.36 -13.80 3.60
C LYS A 23 -17.63 -12.42 4.19
N CYS A 24 -16.71 -11.46 4.05
CA CYS A 24 -16.97 -10.06 4.41
C CYS A 24 -16.79 -9.17 3.19
N ASP A 25 -17.87 -8.50 2.80
CA ASP A 25 -17.85 -7.49 1.77
C ASP A 25 -17.75 -6.11 2.43
N PHE A 26 -16.52 -5.60 2.49
CA PHE A 26 -16.24 -4.26 3.02
C PHE A 26 -16.43 -3.15 1.97
N ASP A 27 -16.69 -3.51 0.72
CA ASP A 27 -16.91 -2.54 -0.34
C ASP A 27 -18.22 -1.77 -0.18
N ASN A 28 -19.15 -2.30 0.62
CA ASN A 28 -20.45 -1.69 0.87
C ASN A 28 -20.52 -0.86 2.17
N LEU A 29 -19.41 -0.27 2.62
CA LEU A 29 -19.33 0.57 3.80
C LEU A 29 -19.07 2.06 3.45
N PRO A 30 -20.04 2.78 2.82
CA PRO A 30 -19.77 4.12 2.29
C PRO A 30 -19.41 5.15 3.37
N LYS A 31 -19.89 4.96 4.61
CA LYS A 31 -19.64 5.85 5.75
C LYS A 31 -18.47 5.44 6.62
N LEU A 32 -17.75 4.40 6.24
CA LEU A 32 -16.62 3.90 7.04
C LEU A 32 -15.49 4.92 7.11
N LYS A 33 -15.17 5.34 8.33
CA LYS A 33 -14.05 6.23 8.65
C LYS A 33 -12.88 5.49 9.27
N LYS A 34 -13.15 4.46 10.08
CA LYS A 34 -12.10 3.70 10.77
C LYS A 34 -12.31 2.20 10.62
N PHE A 35 -11.29 1.54 10.15
CA PHE A 35 -11.25 0.09 10.08
C PHE A 35 -10.08 -0.46 10.89
N PHE A 36 -10.39 -1.34 11.84
CA PHE A 36 -9.42 -2.00 12.68
C PHE A 36 -9.67 -3.50 12.67
N CYS A 37 -8.70 -4.28 12.19
CA CYS A 37 -8.81 -5.72 12.14
C CYS A 37 -7.53 -6.42 12.62
N GLN A 38 -7.64 -7.27 13.62
CA GLN A 38 -6.53 -8.01 14.22
C GLN A 38 -6.46 -9.49 13.85
N SER A 39 -7.24 -9.97 12.94
CA SER A 39 -7.16 -11.38 12.52
C SER A 39 -7.88 -11.57 11.20
N PRO A 40 -7.39 -11.02 10.12
CA PRO A 40 -8.06 -11.19 8.86
C PRO A 40 -7.76 -12.56 8.26
N PHE A 41 -8.80 -13.30 7.95
CA PHE A 41 -8.77 -14.42 7.03
C PHE A 41 -9.26 -14.01 5.64
N PHE A 42 -9.10 -12.75 5.27
CA PHE A 42 -9.50 -12.28 3.95
C PHE A 42 -8.29 -11.92 3.11
N SER A 43 -8.38 -12.26 1.85
CA SER A 43 -7.35 -11.99 0.87
C SER A 43 -7.46 -10.61 0.21
N ASN A 44 -8.60 -9.90 0.36
CA ASN A 44 -8.84 -8.64 -0.32
C ASN A 44 -9.33 -7.53 0.63
N PHE A 45 -8.70 -6.35 0.49
CA PHE A 45 -9.09 -5.09 1.14
C PHE A 45 -9.19 -4.01 0.07
N THR A 46 -10.38 -3.80 -0.47
CA THR A 46 -10.59 -2.77 -1.50
C THR A 46 -11.30 -1.55 -0.94
N PHE A 47 -12.29 -1.73 -0.07
CA PHE A 47 -13.09 -0.63 0.48
C PHE A 47 -13.60 0.34 -0.60
N ALA A 48 -14.03 -0.18 -1.75
CA ALA A 48 -14.28 0.62 -2.96
C ALA A 48 -15.19 1.82 -2.71
N LYS A 49 -16.25 1.64 -1.91
CA LYS A 49 -17.22 2.70 -1.59
C LYS A 49 -16.87 3.54 -0.35
N SER A 50 -15.83 3.16 0.41
CA SER A 50 -15.43 3.84 1.65
C SER A 50 -14.56 5.07 1.35
N THR A 51 -15.11 6.08 0.72
CA THR A 51 -14.38 7.31 0.36
C THR A 51 -14.08 8.21 1.56
N GLU A 52 -14.81 8.01 2.67
CA GLU A 52 -14.58 8.73 3.93
C GLU A 52 -13.54 8.06 4.84
N LEU A 53 -12.90 6.97 4.39
CA LEU A 53 -11.94 6.22 5.20
C LEU A 53 -10.74 7.09 5.60
N GLU A 54 -10.53 7.23 6.91
CA GLU A 54 -9.45 8.01 7.51
C GLU A 54 -8.35 7.14 8.12
N VAL A 55 -8.72 6.00 8.69
CA VAL A 55 -7.78 5.11 9.38
C VAL A 55 -8.00 3.66 8.97
N LEU A 56 -6.94 3.02 8.53
CA LEU A 56 -6.90 1.60 8.23
C LEU A 56 -5.81 0.91 9.03
N TYR A 57 -6.20 -0.01 9.91
CA TYR A 57 -5.29 -0.89 10.62
C TYR A 57 -5.63 -2.34 10.36
N ALA A 58 -4.67 -3.12 9.88
CA ALA A 58 -4.84 -4.55 9.71
C ALA A 58 -3.58 -5.32 10.10
N THR A 59 -3.75 -6.36 10.90
CA THR A 59 -2.69 -7.31 11.24
C THR A 59 -3.01 -8.64 10.61
N ALA A 60 -2.12 -9.19 9.79
CA ALA A 60 -2.33 -10.53 9.25
C ALA A 60 -2.09 -11.60 10.33
N PRO A 61 -2.96 -12.57 10.44
CA PRO A 61 -2.91 -13.56 11.51
C PRO A 61 -1.99 -14.73 11.21
N THR A 62 -1.75 -15.03 9.95
CA THR A 62 -1.13 -16.30 9.58
C THR A 62 -0.09 -16.12 8.47
N ALA A 63 1.08 -16.70 8.66
CA ALA A 63 2.09 -16.80 7.61
C ALA A 63 1.49 -17.51 6.38
N GLY A 64 1.63 -16.91 5.21
CA GLY A 64 1.20 -17.49 3.92
C GLY A 64 -0.01 -16.84 3.26
N ILE A 65 -0.84 -16.07 3.97
CA ILE A 65 -1.92 -15.33 3.34
C ILE A 65 -1.37 -14.05 2.70
N LYS A 66 -1.53 -13.92 1.39
CA LYS A 66 -1.20 -12.70 0.64
C LYS A 66 -2.44 -11.83 0.54
N LEU A 67 -2.37 -10.66 1.16
CA LEU A 67 -3.46 -9.69 1.10
C LEU A 67 -3.34 -8.83 -0.16
N ASN A 68 -4.45 -8.61 -0.84
CA ASN A 68 -4.58 -7.59 -1.85
C ASN A 68 -5.17 -6.33 -1.21
N ALA A 69 -4.36 -5.29 -1.05
CA ALA A 69 -4.76 -4.00 -0.49
C ALA A 69 -4.82 -2.93 -1.59
N ASP A 70 -5.70 -3.13 -2.55
CA ASP A 70 -5.98 -2.13 -3.59
C ASP A 70 -7.07 -1.17 -3.08
N LEU A 71 -6.63 -0.14 -2.39
CA LEU A 71 -7.55 0.79 -1.72
C LEU A 71 -8.17 1.82 -2.69
N GLY A 72 -7.54 2.05 -3.85
CA GLY A 72 -8.01 3.03 -4.82
C GLY A 72 -7.99 4.46 -4.27
N ASN A 73 -9.00 5.26 -4.67
CA ASN A 73 -9.12 6.68 -4.31
C ASN A 73 -9.57 6.86 -2.86
N LYS A 74 -8.70 7.43 -2.02
CA LYS A 74 -8.93 7.61 -0.57
C LYS A 74 -8.48 9.00 -0.08
N PRO A 75 -9.17 10.08 -0.48
CA PRO A 75 -8.70 11.44 -0.21
C PRO A 75 -8.62 11.79 1.29
N ASN A 76 -9.42 11.13 2.12
CA ASN A 76 -9.47 11.38 3.56
C ASN A 76 -8.53 10.49 4.38
N LEU A 77 -7.82 9.56 3.74
CA LEU A 77 -6.99 8.58 4.44
C LEU A 77 -5.74 9.24 5.03
N LYS A 78 -5.61 9.14 6.35
CA LYS A 78 -4.54 9.75 7.14
C LYS A 78 -3.54 8.71 7.64
N ASP A 79 -4.02 7.56 8.11
CA ASP A 79 -3.18 6.53 8.69
C ASP A 79 -3.47 5.16 8.07
N VAL A 80 -2.41 4.50 7.59
CA VAL A 80 -2.47 3.12 7.12
C VAL A 80 -1.40 2.32 7.82
N THR A 81 -1.80 1.26 8.49
CA THR A 81 -0.87 0.34 9.15
C THR A 81 -1.22 -1.11 8.79
N PHE A 82 -0.29 -1.77 8.14
CA PHE A 82 -0.30 -3.22 7.99
C PHE A 82 0.86 -3.82 8.79
N THR A 83 0.58 -4.77 9.66
CA THR A 83 1.60 -5.48 10.44
C THR A 83 1.53 -6.97 10.20
N ASN A 84 2.70 -7.63 10.18
CA ASN A 84 2.84 -9.09 9.99
C ASN A 84 2.12 -9.62 8.74
N ALA A 85 1.98 -8.78 7.72
CA ALA A 85 1.29 -9.13 6.48
C ALA A 85 2.27 -9.22 5.30
N THR A 86 1.97 -10.10 4.36
CA THR A 86 2.55 -10.06 3.01
C THR A 86 1.45 -9.62 2.05
N LEU A 87 1.67 -8.48 1.39
CA LEU A 87 0.71 -7.94 0.42
C LEU A 87 1.08 -8.41 -0.98
N SER A 88 0.11 -8.96 -1.72
CA SER A 88 0.28 -9.20 -3.16
C SER A 88 0.34 -7.87 -3.92
N LYS A 89 -0.50 -6.92 -3.52
CA LYS A 89 -0.54 -5.55 -4.01
C LYS A 89 -0.83 -4.60 -2.87
N PHE A 90 -0.19 -3.42 -2.88
CA PHE A 90 -0.60 -2.26 -2.09
C PHE A 90 -0.75 -1.06 -3.01
N ALA A 91 -1.98 -0.64 -3.23
CA ALA A 91 -2.29 0.52 -4.06
C ALA A 91 -3.15 1.53 -3.30
N ILE A 92 -2.84 2.81 -3.49
CA ILE A 92 -3.57 3.93 -2.90
C ILE A 92 -3.43 5.16 -3.79
N SER A 93 -4.50 5.92 -3.92
CA SER A 93 -4.48 7.17 -4.68
C SER A 93 -5.15 8.33 -3.95
N ASN A 94 -4.70 9.55 -4.27
CA ASN A 94 -5.22 10.83 -3.77
C ASN A 94 -5.23 10.99 -2.24
N ALA A 95 -4.43 10.22 -1.51
CA ALA A 95 -4.30 10.30 -0.07
C ALA A 95 -3.18 11.27 0.33
N THR A 96 -3.39 12.56 0.09
CA THR A 96 -2.34 13.59 0.24
C THR A 96 -1.88 13.82 1.68
N GLY A 97 -2.68 13.40 2.67
CA GLY A 97 -2.34 13.47 4.09
C GLY A 97 -1.88 12.14 4.71
N VAL A 98 -1.72 11.10 3.92
CA VAL A 98 -1.47 9.75 4.44
C VAL A 98 -0.11 9.60 5.11
N LYS A 99 -0.08 8.80 6.18
CA LYS A 99 1.14 8.35 6.87
C LYS A 99 1.28 6.83 6.72
N LEU A 100 2.39 6.39 6.16
CA LEU A 100 2.70 4.97 5.89
C LEU A 100 3.86 4.44 6.74
N LYS A 101 4.46 5.27 7.58
CA LYS A 101 5.71 4.98 8.32
C LYS A 101 5.61 3.77 9.25
N ASP A 102 4.45 3.53 9.82
CA ASP A 102 4.22 2.46 10.77
C ASP A 102 3.78 1.14 10.10
N SER A 103 3.58 1.16 8.80
CA SER A 103 3.26 -0.03 8.04
C SER A 103 4.51 -0.90 7.84
N LYS A 104 4.49 -2.10 8.42
CA LYS A 104 5.61 -3.06 8.40
C LYS A 104 5.38 -4.24 7.47
N ALA A 105 4.31 -4.21 6.69
CA ALA A 105 4.01 -5.25 5.72
C ALA A 105 4.89 -5.15 4.49
N GLY A 106 5.36 -6.28 4.00
CA GLY A 106 5.96 -6.37 2.67
C GLY A 106 4.90 -6.38 1.58
N ALA A 107 5.17 -5.76 0.44
CA ALA A 107 4.30 -5.82 -0.74
C ALA A 107 5.09 -6.27 -1.98
N ILE A 108 4.50 -7.17 -2.78
CA ILE A 108 5.12 -7.61 -4.04
C ILE A 108 4.97 -6.52 -5.11
N ALA A 109 3.79 -5.91 -5.19
CA ALA A 109 3.53 -4.75 -6.05
C ALA A 109 3.06 -3.56 -5.21
N VAL A 110 3.63 -2.40 -5.51
CA VAL A 110 3.25 -1.12 -4.90
C VAL A 110 2.82 -0.17 -6.01
N GLU A 111 1.65 0.44 -5.85
CA GLU A 111 1.13 1.43 -6.78
C GLU A 111 0.61 2.64 -6.00
N PHE A 112 1.36 3.73 -6.03
CA PHE A 112 1.00 4.97 -5.36
C PHE A 112 0.76 6.08 -6.37
N ASP A 113 -0.33 6.80 -6.18
CA ASP A 113 -0.75 7.89 -7.04
C ASP A 113 -1.15 9.10 -6.19
N ASN A 114 -0.53 10.25 -6.43
CA ASN A 114 -0.83 11.49 -5.73
C ASN A 114 -0.87 11.33 -4.18
N ILE A 115 0.20 10.77 -3.62
CA ILE A 115 0.46 10.72 -2.17
C ILE A 115 1.80 11.41 -1.88
N PRO A 116 2.11 11.75 -0.61
CA PRO A 116 3.39 12.38 -0.31
C PRO A 116 4.58 11.49 -0.68
N ALA A 117 5.49 11.98 -1.52
CA ALA A 117 6.66 11.24 -2.01
C ALA A 117 7.53 10.69 -0.87
N VAL A 118 7.70 11.47 0.21
CA VAL A 118 8.44 11.04 1.41
C VAL A 118 7.79 9.81 2.06
N GLN A 119 6.46 9.76 2.15
CA GLN A 119 5.75 8.61 2.73
C GLN A 119 5.88 7.37 1.84
N ALA A 120 5.78 7.53 0.53
CA ALA A 120 6.00 6.44 -0.41
C ALA A 120 7.43 5.90 -0.31
N ALA A 121 8.43 6.78 -0.33
CA ALA A 121 9.83 6.40 -0.20
C ALA A 121 10.13 5.70 1.13
N GLN A 122 9.59 6.21 2.25
CA GLN A 122 9.74 5.59 3.56
C GLN A 122 9.15 4.18 3.61
N TYR A 123 7.93 3.99 3.09
CA TYR A 123 7.29 2.67 3.03
C TYR A 123 8.12 1.68 2.21
N ILE A 124 8.47 2.05 0.97
CA ILE A 124 9.21 1.19 0.03
C ILE A 124 10.60 0.84 0.57
N ALA A 125 11.27 1.80 1.22
CA ALA A 125 12.60 1.61 1.80
C ALA A 125 12.59 0.89 3.15
N ASN A 126 11.42 0.60 3.71
CA ASN A 126 11.29 -0.01 5.04
C ASN A 126 11.50 -1.53 5.00
N GLY A 127 11.93 -2.09 6.11
CA GLY A 127 12.39 -3.46 6.30
C GLY A 127 11.73 -4.54 5.45
N ALA A 128 10.44 -4.80 5.66
CA ALA A 128 9.73 -5.87 4.95
C ALA A 128 9.43 -5.52 3.48
N ALA A 129 9.04 -4.29 3.17
CA ALA A 129 8.71 -3.89 1.80
C ALA A 129 9.92 -3.99 0.87
N ARG A 130 11.08 -3.46 1.27
CA ARG A 130 12.31 -3.48 0.45
C ARG A 130 12.78 -4.87 0.04
N SER A 131 12.44 -5.91 0.82
CA SER A 131 12.86 -7.29 0.56
C SER A 131 11.90 -8.08 -0.31
N THR A 132 10.66 -7.64 -0.41
CA THR A 132 9.60 -8.38 -1.11
C THR A 132 9.16 -7.72 -2.41
N VAL A 133 9.34 -6.40 -2.55
CA VAL A 133 8.85 -5.65 -3.69
C VAL A 133 9.55 -6.04 -5.00
N LYS A 134 8.74 -6.20 -6.04
CA LYS A 134 9.18 -6.52 -7.43
C LYS A 134 8.66 -5.52 -8.45
N SER A 135 7.61 -4.80 -8.11
CA SER A 135 7.01 -3.79 -8.98
C SER A 135 6.65 -2.56 -8.17
N ILE A 136 7.10 -1.41 -8.60
CA ILE A 136 6.82 -0.11 -8.01
C ILE A 136 6.29 0.81 -9.11
N THR A 137 5.13 1.41 -8.88
CA THR A 137 4.55 2.41 -9.78
C THR A 137 4.23 3.66 -8.96
N LEU A 138 4.82 4.81 -9.35
CA LEU A 138 4.69 6.08 -8.65
C LEU A 138 4.16 7.13 -9.63
N LYS A 139 2.89 7.52 -9.46
CA LYS A 139 2.18 8.44 -10.34
C LYS A 139 1.88 9.76 -9.64
N ASN A 140 1.92 10.86 -10.39
CA ASN A 140 1.49 12.19 -9.92
C ASN A 140 2.09 12.59 -8.56
N MET A 141 3.39 12.34 -8.38
CA MET A 141 4.11 12.56 -7.13
C MET A 141 5.35 13.41 -7.37
N GLU A 142 5.61 14.31 -6.44
CA GLU A 142 6.78 15.21 -6.49
C GLU A 142 8.01 14.52 -5.87
N PHE A 143 8.66 13.65 -6.65
CA PHE A 143 9.96 13.09 -6.30
C PHE A 143 11.10 14.00 -6.75
N THR A 144 12.10 14.17 -5.89
CA THR A 144 13.41 14.67 -6.32
C THR A 144 14.29 13.47 -6.72
N GLU A 145 15.27 13.70 -7.59
CA GLU A 145 16.27 12.68 -7.94
C GLU A 145 16.92 12.08 -6.70
N ASP A 146 17.34 12.92 -5.75
CA ASP A 146 18.00 12.51 -4.50
C ASP A 146 17.12 11.58 -3.65
N LEU A 147 15.83 11.91 -3.48
CA LEU A 147 14.90 11.08 -2.74
C LEU A 147 14.69 9.72 -3.41
N LEU A 148 14.60 9.73 -4.75
CA LEU A 148 14.40 8.53 -5.54
C LEU A 148 15.63 7.61 -5.47
N VAL A 149 16.83 8.17 -5.66
CA VAL A 149 18.10 7.45 -5.52
C VAL A 149 18.28 6.87 -4.11
N LYS A 150 17.97 7.63 -3.07
CA LYS A 150 18.01 7.14 -1.68
C LYS A 150 17.06 5.98 -1.43
N MET A 151 15.85 6.05 -1.99
CA MET A 151 14.87 4.97 -1.91
C MET A 151 15.39 3.71 -2.62
N ILE A 152 15.87 3.84 -3.86
CA ILE A 152 16.38 2.72 -4.68
C ILE A 152 17.57 2.05 -4.00
N ASN A 153 18.51 2.82 -3.46
CA ASN A 153 19.70 2.29 -2.79
C ASN A 153 19.37 1.40 -1.57
N ARG A 154 18.17 1.53 -1.01
CA ARG A 154 17.70 0.66 0.07
C ARG A 154 17.00 -0.61 -0.40
N LEU A 155 16.63 -0.70 -1.67
CA LEU A 155 16.05 -1.94 -2.22
C LEU A 155 17.07 -3.07 -2.19
N GLN A 156 16.57 -4.29 -2.06
CA GLN A 156 17.42 -5.46 -2.21
C GLN A 156 17.80 -5.70 -3.68
N THR A 157 18.94 -6.34 -3.89
CA THR A 157 19.47 -6.73 -5.21
C THR A 157 18.73 -7.95 -5.78
N SER A 158 17.41 -7.90 -5.80
CA SER A 158 16.56 -9.03 -6.22
C SER A 158 15.88 -8.81 -7.59
N GLY A 159 16.15 -7.65 -8.20
CA GLY A 159 15.53 -7.23 -9.45
C GLY A 159 14.05 -6.88 -9.33
N GLY A 160 13.60 -6.02 -10.21
CA GLY A 160 12.23 -5.55 -10.29
C GLY A 160 12.08 -4.41 -11.29
N THR A 161 10.91 -3.80 -11.34
CA THR A 161 10.62 -2.67 -12.22
C THR A 161 10.12 -1.48 -11.43
N LEU A 162 10.68 -0.30 -11.71
CA LEU A 162 10.21 0.99 -11.22
C LEU A 162 9.59 1.77 -12.39
N LYS A 163 8.32 2.14 -12.26
CA LYS A 163 7.60 3.03 -13.18
C LYS A 163 7.40 4.41 -12.55
N VAL A 164 7.92 5.42 -13.20
CA VAL A 164 7.83 6.83 -12.77
C VAL A 164 7.69 7.74 -14.00
N LYS A 165 7.46 9.04 -13.79
CA LYS A 165 7.57 10.02 -14.89
C LYS A 165 8.91 9.87 -15.57
N GLY A 166 8.94 9.91 -16.91
CA GLY A 166 10.15 9.70 -17.70
C GLY A 166 11.30 10.64 -17.36
N GLU A 167 11.01 11.89 -17.02
CA GLU A 167 11.98 12.91 -16.61
C GLU A 167 12.75 12.56 -15.32
N LEU A 168 12.18 11.67 -14.48
CA LEU A 168 12.83 11.18 -13.26
C LEU A 168 13.80 10.02 -13.51
N LEU A 169 13.81 9.44 -14.71
CA LEU A 169 14.73 8.37 -15.09
C LEU A 169 16.08 8.95 -15.55
N THR A 170 16.67 9.76 -14.71
CA THR A 170 17.98 10.38 -14.94
C THR A 170 19.11 9.36 -14.98
N THR A 171 20.30 9.78 -15.37
CA THR A 171 21.50 8.92 -15.34
C THR A 171 21.77 8.37 -13.95
N ALA A 172 21.63 9.19 -12.91
CA ALA A 172 21.86 8.77 -11.53
C ALA A 172 20.81 7.74 -11.07
N VAL A 173 19.54 7.95 -11.39
CA VAL A 173 18.45 7.01 -11.06
C VAL A 173 18.65 5.67 -11.78
N ASN A 174 18.97 5.69 -13.07
CA ASN A 174 19.21 4.47 -13.84
C ASN A 174 20.45 3.71 -13.35
N ALA A 175 21.52 4.40 -12.96
CA ALA A 175 22.68 3.78 -12.35
C ALA A 175 22.34 3.10 -11.01
N ALA A 176 21.55 3.77 -10.15
CA ALA A 176 21.10 3.19 -8.89
C ALA A 176 20.20 1.95 -9.11
N LEU A 177 19.29 1.99 -10.07
CA LEU A 177 18.44 0.86 -10.45
C LEU A 177 19.30 -0.33 -10.93
N SER A 178 20.20 -0.09 -11.86
CA SER A 178 21.10 -1.10 -12.41
C SER A 178 21.94 -1.78 -11.32
N ALA A 179 22.48 -1.02 -10.38
CA ALA A 179 23.24 -1.54 -9.24
C ALA A 179 22.42 -2.49 -8.35
N LYS A 180 21.09 -2.42 -8.43
CA LYS A 180 20.14 -3.29 -7.71
C LYS A 180 19.53 -4.39 -8.59
N GLY A 181 19.89 -4.45 -9.87
CA GLY A 181 19.29 -5.35 -10.85
C GLY A 181 17.85 -4.96 -11.20
N TRP A 182 17.49 -3.69 -11.01
CA TRP A 182 16.17 -3.14 -11.33
C TRP A 182 16.18 -2.44 -12.68
N THR A 183 15.01 -2.33 -13.30
CA THR A 183 14.80 -1.58 -14.55
C THR A 183 13.85 -0.41 -14.29
N GLY A 184 14.17 0.74 -14.92
CA GLY A 184 13.28 1.90 -14.98
C GLY A 184 12.38 1.83 -16.21
N ALA A 185 11.14 2.28 -16.08
CA ALA A 185 10.22 2.47 -17.18
C ALA A 185 9.45 3.79 -16.99
N ALA A 186 9.21 4.52 -18.06
CA ALA A 186 8.33 5.68 -18.06
C ALA A 186 6.85 5.23 -17.89
N LEU A 187 6.07 6.11 -17.24
CA LEU A 187 4.62 5.97 -17.10
C LEU A 187 3.94 6.28 -18.43
#